data_d86b8e9f208252368671df120922bf1e
#
_entry.id   d86b8e9f208252368671df120922bf1e
#
_cell.length_a   1.000
_cell.length_b   1.000
_cell.length_c   1.000
_cell.angle_alpha   90.00
_cell.angle_beta   90.00
_cell.angle_gamma   90.00
#
_symmetry.space_group_name_H-M   'P 1'
#
loop_
_entity.id
_entity.type
_entity.pdbx_description
1 polymer ?
#
loop_
_entity_poly.entity_id
_entity_poly.type
_entity_poly.pdbx_seq_one_letter_code
_entity_poly.pdbx_strand_id
1 'polypeptide(L)'
;MTVNSLNKNYDVLLDGIFGFSFKGDSIRSPFDKLMDSMRNCDVPIVSIDVPSGWHVEKGDIHNIGLSPEVLISLTAPKMCAKQFKGKRHFLGGRFVPPEIIKEYDLVLPDYPGVDQVVEF
;
A
#
# COMPACT_ATOMS: atom_id res chain seq x y z
N MET A 1 15.07 14.95 0.05
CA MET A 1 15.41 13.52 -0.12
C MET A 1 15.58 13.26 -1.62
N THR A 2 16.69 12.66 -2.02
CA THR A 2 17.04 12.42 -3.42
C THR A 2 17.12 10.94 -3.69
N VAL A 3 17.00 10.53 -4.96
CA VAL A 3 17.17 9.13 -5.41
C VAL A 3 18.49 8.54 -4.89
N ASN A 4 19.57 9.30 -5.05
CA ASN A 4 20.90 8.87 -4.61
C ASN A 4 20.99 8.63 -3.09
N SER A 5 20.33 9.50 -2.32
CA SER A 5 20.22 9.35 -0.86
C SER A 5 19.41 8.12 -0.47
N LEU A 6 18.33 7.84 -1.17
CA LEU A 6 17.51 6.65 -0.94
C LEU A 6 18.32 5.38 -1.22
N ASN A 7 18.90 5.27 -2.39
CA ASN A 7 19.66 4.08 -2.80
C ASN A 7 20.87 3.78 -1.91
N LYS A 8 21.47 4.83 -1.35
CA LYS A 8 22.67 4.69 -0.53
C LYS A 8 22.40 4.31 0.93
N ASN A 9 21.28 4.77 1.48
CA ASN A 9 21.08 4.75 2.93
C ASN A 9 19.97 3.81 3.40
N TYR A 10 19.18 3.23 2.49
CA TYR A 10 18.04 2.39 2.87
C TYR A 10 17.99 1.11 2.05
N ASP A 11 17.58 0.02 2.70
CA ASP A 11 17.42 -1.30 2.09
C ASP A 11 15.97 -1.57 1.69
N VAL A 12 15.03 -0.89 2.34
CA VAL A 12 13.57 -0.99 2.10
C VAL A 12 12.92 0.35 2.40
N LEU A 13 11.94 0.72 1.60
CA LEU A 13 11.09 1.89 1.85
C LEU A 13 9.69 1.43 2.23
N LEU A 14 9.17 1.98 3.32
CA LEU A 14 7.76 1.79 3.68
C LEU A 14 6.94 2.97 3.16
N ASP A 15 5.95 2.67 2.34
CA ASP A 15 4.99 3.62 1.82
C ASP A 15 3.72 3.62 2.69
N GLY A 16 3.58 4.63 3.50
CA GLY A 16 2.40 4.92 4.31
C GLY A 16 1.98 6.39 4.16
N ILE A 17 2.25 7.02 3.00
CA ILE A 17 2.05 8.46 2.78
C ILE A 17 0.57 8.76 2.60
N PHE A 18 -0.09 8.05 1.68
CA PHE A 18 -1.52 8.16 1.42
C PHE A 18 -2.17 6.81 1.71
N GLY A 19 -3.45 6.78 1.90
CA GLY A 19 -4.21 5.57 2.07
C GLY A 19 -5.36 5.52 1.08
N PHE A 20 -6.43 4.84 1.46
CA PHE A 20 -7.61 4.64 0.64
C PHE A 20 -8.38 5.93 0.30
N SER A 21 -8.16 7.01 1.03
CA SER A 21 -8.88 8.29 0.82
C SER A 21 -8.26 9.19 -0.25
N PHE A 22 -7.09 8.83 -0.79
CA PHE A 22 -6.47 9.58 -1.88
C PHE A 22 -7.29 9.40 -3.17
N LYS A 23 -7.75 10.52 -3.72
CA LYS A 23 -8.53 10.54 -4.98
C LYS A 23 -7.76 11.24 -6.10
N GLY A 24 -6.48 11.53 -5.83
CA GLY A 24 -5.73 12.55 -6.50
C GLY A 24 -5.30 12.26 -7.90
N ASP A 25 -5.57 13.22 -8.67
CA ASP A 25 -5.01 13.59 -9.94
C ASP A 25 -3.74 14.44 -9.76
N SER A 26 -3.47 14.96 -8.55
CA SER A 26 -2.28 15.74 -8.24
C SER A 26 -1.79 15.53 -6.80
N ILE A 27 -0.47 15.54 -6.64
CA ILE A 27 0.20 15.40 -5.36
C ILE A 27 0.80 16.74 -4.98
N ARG A 28 0.45 17.24 -3.78
CA ARG A 28 0.93 18.53 -3.29
C ARG A 28 2.37 18.46 -2.78
N SER A 29 3.11 19.54 -3.00
CA SER A 29 4.43 19.72 -2.39
C SER A 29 4.32 19.70 -0.84
N PRO A 30 5.28 19.07 -0.14
CA PRO A 30 6.55 18.50 -0.64
C PRO A 30 6.45 17.03 -1.09
N PHE A 31 5.28 16.41 -1.04
CA PHE A 31 5.09 14.98 -1.32
C PHE A 31 5.29 14.63 -2.80
N ASP A 32 5.05 15.55 -3.71
CA ASP A 32 5.35 15.40 -5.13
C ASP A 32 6.81 15.02 -5.38
N LYS A 33 7.74 15.78 -4.79
CA LYS A 33 9.18 15.52 -4.89
C LYS A 33 9.61 14.24 -4.19
N LEU A 34 8.99 13.93 -3.06
CA LEU A 34 9.25 12.68 -2.34
C LEU A 34 8.82 11.48 -3.18
N MET A 35 7.62 11.53 -3.72
CA MET A 35 7.06 10.49 -4.59
C MET A 35 7.93 10.28 -5.83
N ASP A 36 8.39 11.36 -6.47
CA ASP A 36 9.30 11.27 -7.60
C ASP A 36 10.61 10.58 -7.24
N SER A 37 11.17 10.90 -6.08
CA SER A 37 12.39 10.23 -5.61
C SER A 37 12.17 8.75 -5.33
N MET A 38 11.06 8.38 -4.72
CA MET A 38 10.72 6.99 -4.44
C MET A 38 10.44 6.19 -5.72
N ARG A 39 9.75 6.79 -6.70
CA ARG A 39 9.48 6.13 -7.99
C ARG A 39 10.73 5.82 -8.79
N ASN A 40 11.75 6.63 -8.65
CA ASN A 40 12.99 6.54 -9.44
C ASN A 40 14.15 5.90 -8.70
N CYS A 41 13.98 5.48 -7.44
CA CYS A 41 15.01 4.76 -6.72
C CYS A 41 14.96 3.25 -7.01
N ASP A 42 16.07 2.58 -6.70
CA ASP A 42 16.20 1.12 -6.87
C ASP A 42 15.84 0.34 -5.60
N VAL A 43 15.49 1.06 -4.53
CA VAL A 43 15.14 0.45 -3.24
C VAL A 43 13.74 -0.15 -3.31
N PRO A 44 13.55 -1.41 -2.89
CA PRO A 44 12.24 -2.03 -2.89
C PRO A 44 11.26 -1.30 -1.96
N ILE A 45 10.02 -1.17 -2.44
CA ILE A 45 8.96 -0.48 -1.71
C ILE A 45 7.94 -1.50 -1.19
N VAL A 46 7.55 -1.32 0.07
CA VAL A 46 6.42 -1.99 0.71
C VAL A 46 5.33 -0.97 0.93
N SER A 47 4.20 -1.08 0.24
CA SER A 47 3.06 -0.18 0.42
C SER A 47 2.05 -0.76 1.40
N ILE A 48 1.56 0.10 2.28
CA ILE A 48 0.54 -0.22 3.28
C ILE A 48 -0.81 0.32 2.80
N ASP A 49 -1.81 -0.54 2.79
CA ASP A 49 -3.20 -0.31 2.43
C ASP A 49 -3.41 -0.11 0.92
N VAL A 50 -3.05 1.03 0.39
CA VAL A 50 -3.11 1.37 -1.04
C VAL A 50 -1.79 2.01 -1.43
N PRO A 51 -1.14 1.58 -2.52
CA PRO A 51 0.07 2.24 -2.97
C PRO A 51 -0.16 3.74 -3.18
N SER A 52 0.70 4.56 -2.61
CA SER A 52 0.53 6.01 -2.68
C SER A 52 0.48 6.51 -4.12
N GLY A 53 -0.48 7.37 -4.40
CA GLY A 53 -0.77 7.88 -5.72
C GLY A 53 -1.79 7.05 -6.53
N TRP A 54 -2.23 5.90 -6.01
CA TRP A 54 -3.23 5.08 -6.67
C TRP A 54 -4.64 5.51 -6.30
N HIS A 55 -5.55 5.43 -7.27
CA HIS A 55 -6.98 5.50 -7.00
C HIS A 55 -7.44 4.20 -6.32
N VAL A 56 -8.24 4.29 -5.27
CA VAL A 56 -8.64 3.16 -4.42
C VAL A 56 -9.33 2.01 -5.18
N GLU A 57 -10.02 2.32 -6.26
CA GLU A 57 -10.70 1.31 -7.08
C GLU A 57 -9.94 0.98 -8.36
N LYS A 58 -9.39 2.00 -9.03
CA LYS A 58 -8.91 1.92 -10.41
C LYS A 58 -7.39 1.73 -10.54
N GLY A 59 -6.63 1.85 -9.43
CA GLY A 59 -5.17 1.74 -9.46
C GLY A 59 -4.48 3.02 -9.91
N ASP A 60 -3.30 2.89 -10.48
CA ASP A 60 -2.47 4.04 -10.89
C ASP A 60 -2.89 4.61 -12.26
N ILE A 61 -4.08 5.19 -12.30
CA ILE A 61 -4.69 5.72 -13.54
C ILE A 61 -3.99 6.96 -14.10
N HIS A 62 -3.23 7.67 -13.27
CA HIS A 62 -2.54 8.89 -13.66
C HIS A 62 -1.02 8.72 -13.83
N ASN A 63 -0.49 7.51 -13.66
CA ASN A 63 0.94 7.21 -13.70
C ASN A 63 1.80 8.04 -12.73
N ILE A 64 1.24 8.40 -11.61
CA ILE A 64 1.92 9.15 -10.54
C ILE A 64 2.16 8.33 -9.28
N GLY A 65 1.60 7.12 -9.23
CA GLY A 65 1.68 6.23 -8.09
C GLY A 65 3.00 5.48 -7.97
N LEU A 66 3.21 4.90 -6.80
CA LEU A 66 4.33 4.01 -6.54
C LEU A 66 4.06 2.62 -7.12
N SER A 67 5.13 1.90 -7.45
CA SER A 67 5.06 0.50 -7.90
C SER A 67 5.73 -0.39 -6.85
N PRO A 68 5.01 -0.80 -5.81
CA PRO A 68 5.60 -1.57 -4.73
C PRO A 68 5.92 -3.00 -5.14
N GLU A 69 6.97 -3.56 -4.53
CA GLU A 69 7.24 -5.00 -4.62
C GLU A 69 6.34 -5.81 -3.68
N VAL A 70 5.95 -5.21 -2.57
CA VAL A 70 5.08 -5.84 -1.57
C VAL A 70 3.91 -4.91 -1.26
N LEU A 71 2.71 -5.47 -1.22
CA LEU A 71 1.51 -4.78 -0.78
C LEU A 71 0.99 -5.44 0.49
N ILE A 72 0.69 -4.63 1.51
CA ILE A 72 0.01 -5.07 2.73
C ILE A 72 -1.36 -4.39 2.75
N SER A 73 -2.37 -5.10 2.31
CA SER A 73 -3.76 -4.65 2.41
C SER A 73 -4.23 -4.70 3.86
N LEU A 74 -5.01 -3.71 4.29
CA LEU A 74 -5.56 -3.64 5.64
C LEU A 74 -7.06 -3.94 5.62
N THR A 75 -7.50 -4.81 6.51
CA THR A 75 -8.88 -5.29 6.68
C THR A 75 -9.37 -6.12 5.49
N ALA A 76 -9.34 -5.54 4.30
CA ALA A 76 -9.66 -6.20 3.04
C ALA A 76 -8.87 -5.53 1.90
N PRO A 77 -8.47 -6.25 0.85
CA PRO A 77 -7.88 -5.65 -0.33
C PRO A 77 -8.87 -4.68 -0.97
N LYS A 78 -8.41 -3.49 -1.30
CA LYS A 78 -9.19 -2.54 -2.10
C LYS A 78 -9.22 -3.00 -3.55
N MET A 79 -10.17 -2.51 -4.33
CA MET A 79 -10.33 -2.92 -5.72
C MET A 79 -9.07 -2.70 -6.56
N CYS A 80 -8.32 -1.64 -6.26
CA CYS A 80 -7.05 -1.33 -6.94
C CYS A 80 -5.99 -2.43 -6.76
N ALA A 81 -6.08 -3.25 -5.72
CA ALA A 81 -5.14 -4.35 -5.51
C ALA A 81 -5.13 -5.38 -6.65
N LYS A 82 -6.20 -5.43 -7.47
CA LYS A 82 -6.23 -6.22 -8.71
C LYS A 82 -5.18 -5.77 -9.74
N GLN A 83 -4.72 -4.53 -9.64
CA GLN A 83 -3.68 -3.97 -10.51
C GLN A 83 -2.27 -4.17 -9.96
N PHE A 84 -2.14 -4.69 -8.73
CA PHE A 84 -0.86 -4.97 -8.12
C PHE A 84 -0.10 -6.05 -8.88
N LYS A 85 1.15 -5.76 -9.23
CA LYS A 85 2.03 -6.64 -10.00
C LYS A 85 3.36 -6.93 -9.29
N GLY A 86 3.43 -6.62 -8.01
CA GLY A 86 4.61 -6.90 -7.20
C GLY A 86 4.76 -8.37 -6.84
N LYS A 87 5.75 -8.66 -6.02
CA LYS A 87 6.16 -10.04 -5.71
C LYS A 87 5.28 -10.71 -4.67
N ARG A 88 4.82 -9.95 -3.65
CA ARG A 88 4.07 -10.53 -2.52
C ARG A 88 2.95 -9.62 -2.08
N HIS A 89 1.80 -10.20 -1.80
CA HIS A 89 0.62 -9.51 -1.30
C HIS A 89 0.16 -10.15 0.01
N PHE A 90 0.06 -9.34 1.05
CA PHE A 90 -0.42 -9.74 2.37
C PHE A 90 -1.71 -9.05 2.72
N LEU A 91 -2.54 -9.71 3.52
CA LEU A 91 -3.66 -9.10 4.21
C LEU A 91 -3.33 -8.99 5.70
N GLY A 92 -3.42 -7.78 6.23
CA GLY A 92 -3.28 -7.45 7.64
C GLY A 92 -4.51 -6.73 8.17
N GLY A 93 -4.36 -6.11 9.34
CA GLY A 93 -5.46 -5.41 9.99
C GLY A 93 -6.33 -6.34 10.83
N ARG A 94 -5.70 -7.22 11.60
CA ARG A 94 -6.35 -8.10 12.57
C ARG A 94 -6.90 -7.31 13.77
N PHE A 95 -7.73 -6.32 13.49
CA PHE A 95 -8.30 -5.42 14.50
C PHE A 95 -9.80 -5.17 14.32
N VAL A 96 -10.45 -5.90 13.42
CA VAL A 96 -11.89 -5.71 13.17
C VAL A 96 -12.68 -6.38 14.29
N PRO A 97 -13.52 -5.63 15.03
CA PRO A 97 -14.32 -6.21 16.11
C PRO A 97 -15.33 -7.25 15.58
N PRO A 98 -15.60 -8.31 16.36
CA PRO A 98 -16.56 -9.35 15.96
C PRO A 98 -17.94 -8.81 15.61
N GLU A 99 -18.39 -7.75 16.27
CA GLU A 99 -19.67 -7.11 16.02
C GLU A 99 -19.74 -6.52 14.62
N ILE A 100 -18.66 -5.88 14.16
CA ILE A 100 -18.55 -5.30 12.81
C ILE A 100 -18.50 -6.41 11.77
N ILE A 101 -17.74 -7.48 12.03
CA ILE A 101 -17.68 -8.64 11.14
C ILE A 101 -19.08 -9.19 10.91
N LYS A 102 -19.86 -9.34 11.98
CA LYS A 102 -21.22 -9.86 11.92
C LYS A 102 -22.20 -8.88 11.24
N GLU A 103 -22.12 -7.60 11.59
CA GLU A 103 -23.03 -6.56 11.06
C GLU A 103 -22.92 -6.42 9.54
N TYR A 104 -21.69 -6.49 9.01
CA TYR A 104 -21.41 -6.32 7.58
C TYR A 104 -21.17 -7.64 6.85
N ASP A 105 -21.40 -8.78 7.50
CA ASP A 105 -21.18 -10.12 6.94
C ASP A 105 -19.79 -10.26 6.26
N LEU A 106 -18.77 -9.83 6.98
CA LEU A 106 -17.41 -9.82 6.44
C LEU A 106 -16.81 -11.23 6.43
N VAL A 107 -16.25 -11.59 5.29
CA VAL A 107 -15.44 -12.82 5.15
C VAL A 107 -13.98 -12.43 5.33
N LEU A 108 -13.45 -12.65 6.52
CA LEU A 108 -12.06 -12.38 6.87
C LEU A 108 -11.29 -13.69 7.04
N PRO A 109 -9.97 -13.68 6.79
CA PRO A 109 -9.16 -14.87 7.01
C PRO A 109 -9.00 -15.17 8.50
N ASP A 110 -8.81 -16.44 8.81
CA ASP A 110 -8.33 -16.85 10.13
C ASP A 110 -6.83 -16.55 10.23
N TYR A 111 -6.45 -15.68 11.15
CA TYR A 111 -5.05 -15.41 11.44
C TYR A 111 -4.52 -16.46 12.44
N PRO A 112 -3.60 -17.35 12.04
CA PRO A 112 -3.11 -18.41 12.92
C PRO A 112 -2.37 -17.85 14.12
N GLY A 113 -2.71 -18.33 15.31
CA GLY A 113 -2.00 -17.97 16.53
C GLY A 113 -1.90 -16.46 16.75
N VAL A 114 -0.68 -15.94 16.76
CA VAL A 114 -0.37 -14.51 16.95
C VAL A 114 -0.07 -13.78 15.62
N ASP A 115 -0.22 -14.43 14.49
CA ASP A 115 0.06 -13.83 13.19
C ASP A 115 -0.81 -12.60 12.93
N GLN A 116 -0.19 -11.57 12.41
CA GLN A 116 -0.84 -10.29 12.12
C GLN A 116 -1.14 -10.11 10.63
N VAL A 117 -0.61 -10.99 9.80
CA VAL A 117 -0.81 -11.01 8.35
C VAL A 117 -1.00 -12.43 7.85
N VAL A 118 -1.71 -12.54 6.73
CA VAL A 118 -1.77 -13.74 5.90
C VAL A 118 -1.36 -13.38 4.48
N GLU A 119 -0.69 -14.29 3.78
CA GLU A 119 -0.30 -14.08 2.38
C GLU A 119 -1.36 -14.66 1.45
N PHE A 120 -1.65 -13.91 0.37
CA PHE A 120 -2.52 -14.36 -0.70
C PHE A 120 -1.82 -15.37 -1.61
#